data_a5354fcaa81f36b2a277fda8037740e1
#
_entry.id   a5354fcaa81f36b2a277fda8037740e1
#
_cell.length_a   1.000
_cell.length_b   1.000
_cell.length_c   1.000
_cell.angle_alpha   90.00
_cell.angle_beta   90.00
_cell.angle_gamma   90.00
#
_symmetry.space_group_name_H-M   'P 1'
#
loop_
_entity.id
_entity.type
_entity.pdbx_description
1 polymer ?
#
loop_
_entity_poly.entity_id
_entity_poly.type
_entity_poly.pdbx_seq_one_letter_code
_entity_poly.pdbx_strand_id
1 'polypeptide(L)'
;MLFFFLLWSSFPHQIFSEEDSLESKGLPRGDPASENVDVNILADFIQSLDTKFEGIHSIMVLRNGKVISEGWWSPYKAEDKHMLFSLSKIFTSTAVGIAVQEERFSIDDLVVDFFPDDLPDKPSKNLQAMRVRDLLTMTTGHQKEPSLKASEMSVRSFFDTEIAHEPGTHFKYNTPATFIQSAIVQKVTGQKVVDYLRTRLFEPLGITDPFWRENFEGISLGGYGLRLRTEDIAKLGQLYLQKGKWGKKTIIKNGWVDMATSKQVSNGNNPNNDWSQGYGFQFWRCRFDSYRGDGLFSQFCIVLPKLDAVIAITSGENDMAGILNLVWDKFLPACLIDPNKKNNSNISPLKEILKRLKIDGVAGNSTTESEEVFLNSRYSLGSNFLNLDALELNQDSHQDPIRVTLLGDDRKIEFSAGHNSWVRGRSDFPNGLVFDLKNEPLAASYGWVEGHILNVKVCAIETPFNFTMKFKFTGDDVTLSWVPNVGFDSKFGPDLVGRKKK
;
A
#
# COMPACT_ATOMS: atom_id res chain seq x y z
N MET A 1 65.70 30.76 -33.21
CA MET A 1 65.03 29.62 -33.83
C MET A 1 64.77 28.64 -32.70
N LEU A 2 63.62 28.84 -31.99
CA LEU A 2 63.23 28.02 -30.85
C LEU A 2 62.05 27.13 -31.27
N PHE A 3 62.23 25.81 -31.21
CA PHE A 3 61.18 24.81 -31.45
C PHE A 3 60.47 24.53 -30.11
N PHE A 4 59.14 24.76 -30.10
CA PHE A 4 58.22 24.32 -29.06
C PHE A 4 57.72 22.92 -29.41
N PHE A 5 58.03 21.94 -28.53
CA PHE A 5 57.39 20.63 -28.56
C PHE A 5 56.10 20.66 -27.71
N LEU A 6 54.95 20.45 -28.36
CA LEU A 6 53.68 20.19 -27.71
C LEU A 6 53.57 18.69 -27.37
N LEU A 7 53.63 18.40 -26.07
CA LEU A 7 53.30 17.07 -25.55
C LEU A 7 51.79 16.92 -25.47
N TRP A 8 51.23 16.06 -26.29
CA TRP A 8 49.86 15.59 -26.19
C TRP A 8 49.77 14.49 -25.13
N SER A 9 49.20 14.78 -23.96
CA SER A 9 48.85 13.81 -22.96
C SER A 9 47.53 13.15 -23.36
N SER A 10 47.60 11.90 -23.80
CA SER A 10 46.44 11.01 -23.98
C SER A 10 45.89 10.60 -22.60
N PHE A 11 44.73 11.14 -22.21
CA PHE A 11 43.91 10.58 -21.14
C PHE A 11 43.31 9.27 -21.63
N PRO A 12 43.35 8.20 -20.85
CA PRO A 12 42.66 6.98 -21.19
C PRO A 12 41.14 7.25 -21.09
N HIS A 13 40.41 7.08 -22.18
CA HIS A 13 38.97 6.95 -22.18
C HIS A 13 38.63 5.70 -21.35
N GLN A 14 38.11 5.91 -20.15
CA GLN A 14 37.48 4.86 -19.39
C GLN A 14 36.20 4.46 -20.16
N ILE A 15 36.28 3.31 -20.80
CA ILE A 15 35.12 2.65 -21.42
C ILE A 15 34.30 2.15 -20.22
N PHE A 16 33.26 2.91 -19.85
CA PHE A 16 32.21 2.39 -18.98
C PHE A 16 31.54 1.23 -19.71
N SER A 17 31.65 0.03 -19.17
CA SER A 17 30.98 -1.12 -19.71
C SER A 17 29.45 -0.92 -19.59
N GLU A 18 28.68 -1.30 -20.60
CA GLU A 18 27.22 -1.26 -20.61
C GLU A 18 26.57 -2.02 -19.43
N GLU A 19 27.31 -2.88 -18.72
CA GLU A 19 26.87 -3.63 -17.54
C GLU A 19 26.63 -2.74 -16.30
N ASP A 20 27.33 -1.61 -16.14
CA ASP A 20 27.14 -0.70 -14.98
C ASP A 20 25.88 0.18 -15.11
N SER A 21 25.27 0.24 -16.30
CA SER A 21 24.06 1.03 -16.56
C SER A 21 22.74 0.30 -16.22
N LEU A 22 22.77 -0.99 -15.89
CA LEU A 22 21.59 -1.81 -15.57
C LEU A 22 21.16 -1.75 -14.11
N GLU A 23 22.04 -1.31 -13.18
CA GLU A 23 21.74 -1.24 -11.75
C GLU A 23 20.82 -0.06 -11.35
N SER A 24 20.57 0.92 -12.23
CA SER A 24 19.71 2.09 -11.94
C SER A 24 18.36 2.10 -12.67
N LYS A 25 18.09 1.11 -13.49
CA LYS A 25 16.82 1.00 -14.23
C LYS A 25 15.87 0.03 -13.50
N GLY A 26 14.56 0.38 -13.45
CA GLY A 26 13.52 -0.45 -12.86
C GLY A 26 13.52 -1.91 -13.34
N LEU A 27 12.57 -2.72 -12.90
CA LEU A 27 12.45 -4.12 -13.32
C LEU A 27 12.42 -4.23 -14.86
N PRO A 28 13.09 -5.21 -15.47
CA PRO A 28 13.05 -5.39 -16.93
C PRO A 28 11.62 -5.75 -17.39
N ARG A 29 11.23 -5.28 -18.57
CA ARG A 29 9.93 -5.58 -19.19
C ARG A 29 10.11 -6.68 -20.23
N GLY A 30 9.12 -7.59 -20.32
CA GLY A 30 9.11 -8.71 -21.24
C GLY A 30 7.75 -8.87 -21.93
N ASP A 31 7.76 -9.56 -23.07
CA ASP A 31 6.54 -9.97 -23.74
C ASP A 31 5.95 -11.21 -23.05
N PRO A 32 4.65 -11.21 -22.66
CA PRO A 32 4.05 -12.35 -21.95
C PRO A 32 4.18 -13.68 -22.70
N ALA A 33 4.01 -13.68 -24.02
CA ALA A 33 4.11 -14.89 -24.83
C ALA A 33 5.54 -15.46 -24.83
N SER A 34 6.55 -14.59 -24.85
CA SER A 34 7.96 -14.99 -24.75
C SER A 34 8.32 -15.56 -23.39
N GLU A 35 7.56 -15.21 -22.35
CA GLU A 35 7.72 -15.70 -20.97
C GLU A 35 6.78 -16.88 -20.66
N ASN A 36 6.25 -17.55 -21.70
CA ASN A 36 5.34 -18.70 -21.61
C ASN A 36 4.06 -18.43 -20.81
N VAL A 37 3.41 -17.30 -21.12
CA VAL A 37 2.11 -16.92 -20.57
C VAL A 37 1.10 -16.77 -21.69
N ASP A 38 -0.08 -17.37 -21.55
CA ASP A 38 -1.18 -17.19 -22.49
C ASP A 38 -1.72 -15.77 -22.38
N VAL A 39 -1.49 -14.97 -23.43
CA VAL A 39 -1.84 -13.56 -23.46
C VAL A 39 -3.35 -13.33 -23.39
N ASN A 40 -4.16 -14.24 -23.92
CA ASN A 40 -5.61 -14.10 -23.90
C ASN A 40 -6.16 -14.36 -22.50
N ILE A 41 -5.62 -15.38 -21.81
CA ILE A 41 -6.01 -15.66 -20.41
C ILE A 41 -5.50 -14.54 -19.48
N LEU A 42 -4.29 -14.02 -19.71
CA LEU A 42 -3.77 -12.86 -18.98
C LEU A 42 -4.65 -11.61 -19.22
N ALA A 43 -5.07 -11.38 -20.46
CA ALA A 43 -5.98 -10.27 -20.78
C ALA A 43 -7.34 -10.44 -20.07
N ASP A 44 -7.89 -11.67 -20.05
CA ASP A 44 -9.12 -11.99 -19.33
C ASP A 44 -8.96 -11.84 -17.80
N PHE A 45 -7.78 -12.15 -17.25
CA PHE A 45 -7.47 -11.88 -15.84
C PHE A 45 -7.56 -10.37 -15.53
N ILE A 46 -6.85 -9.53 -16.31
CA ILE A 46 -6.87 -8.07 -16.12
C ILE A 46 -8.29 -7.50 -16.33
N GLN A 47 -8.99 -7.94 -17.39
CA GLN A 47 -10.38 -7.53 -17.64
C GLN A 47 -11.30 -7.93 -16.49
N SER A 48 -11.07 -9.10 -15.88
CA SER A 48 -11.88 -9.56 -14.75
C SER A 48 -11.63 -8.74 -13.47
N LEU A 49 -10.39 -8.28 -13.25
CA LEU A 49 -10.10 -7.33 -12.18
C LEU A 49 -10.85 -6.01 -12.42
N ASP A 50 -10.78 -5.47 -13.64
CA ASP A 50 -11.39 -4.20 -14.04
C ASP A 50 -12.93 -4.22 -13.93
N THR A 51 -13.57 -5.36 -14.26
CA THR A 51 -15.03 -5.44 -14.31
C THR A 51 -15.71 -5.91 -13.02
N LYS A 52 -14.97 -6.62 -12.15
CA LYS A 52 -15.53 -7.18 -10.91
C LYS A 52 -15.26 -6.31 -9.69
N PHE A 53 -14.26 -5.44 -9.75
CA PHE A 53 -13.82 -4.62 -8.63
C PHE A 53 -13.71 -3.16 -9.06
N GLU A 54 -14.34 -2.27 -8.31
CA GLU A 54 -14.36 -0.83 -8.62
C GLU A 54 -13.14 -0.08 -8.05
N GLY A 55 -12.41 -0.71 -7.14
CA GLY A 55 -11.35 -0.10 -6.35
C GLY A 55 -9.95 -0.64 -6.62
N ILE A 56 -9.67 -1.28 -7.76
CA ILE A 56 -8.28 -1.62 -8.13
C ILE A 56 -7.56 -0.34 -8.54
N HIS A 57 -6.40 -0.08 -7.95
CA HIS A 57 -5.60 1.12 -8.24
C HIS A 57 -4.43 0.82 -9.16
N SER A 58 -3.75 -0.31 -8.94
CA SER A 58 -2.64 -0.74 -9.78
C SER A 58 -2.41 -2.23 -9.72
N ILE A 59 -1.78 -2.75 -10.76
CA ILE A 59 -1.26 -4.11 -10.83
C ILE A 59 0.08 -4.14 -11.55
N MET A 60 0.98 -5.01 -11.07
CA MET A 60 2.21 -5.37 -11.78
C MET A 60 2.41 -6.88 -11.69
N VAL A 61 2.61 -7.52 -12.82
CA VAL A 61 2.77 -8.98 -12.96
C VAL A 61 4.16 -9.28 -13.51
N LEU A 62 4.92 -10.08 -12.76
CA LEU A 62 6.24 -10.55 -13.16
C LEU A 62 6.19 -12.03 -13.50
N ARG A 63 6.99 -12.41 -14.51
CA ARG A 63 7.28 -13.78 -14.89
C ARG A 63 8.75 -13.90 -15.29
N ASN A 64 9.47 -14.90 -14.78
CA ASN A 64 10.89 -15.12 -15.07
C ASN A 64 11.75 -13.85 -14.85
N GLY A 65 11.43 -13.08 -13.79
CA GLY A 65 12.12 -11.84 -13.43
C GLY A 65 11.79 -10.62 -14.30
N LYS A 66 10.84 -10.72 -15.22
CA LYS A 66 10.42 -9.60 -16.11
C LYS A 66 8.97 -9.20 -15.85
N VAL A 67 8.69 -7.91 -15.91
CA VAL A 67 7.31 -7.39 -15.91
C VAL A 67 6.67 -7.73 -17.26
N ILE A 68 5.63 -8.54 -17.23
CA ILE A 68 4.88 -9.00 -18.41
C ILE A 68 3.54 -8.26 -18.58
N SER A 69 3.05 -7.64 -17.52
CA SER A 69 1.86 -6.78 -17.53
C SER A 69 1.94 -5.80 -16.38
N GLU A 70 1.57 -4.55 -16.64
CA GLU A 70 1.46 -3.50 -15.64
C GLU A 70 0.33 -2.55 -16.03
N GLY A 71 -0.43 -2.08 -15.03
CA GLY A 71 -1.56 -1.18 -15.24
C GLY A 71 -1.88 -0.35 -14.02
N TRP A 72 -2.32 0.87 -14.27
CA TRP A 72 -2.80 1.81 -13.25
C TRP A 72 -4.18 2.30 -13.67
N TRP A 73 -5.14 2.19 -12.78
CA TRP A 73 -6.49 2.73 -13.00
C TRP A 73 -6.45 4.25 -12.79
N SER A 74 -6.59 5.01 -13.89
CA SER A 74 -6.66 6.49 -13.76
C SER A 74 -7.68 6.87 -12.68
N PRO A 75 -7.36 7.80 -11.74
CA PRO A 75 -6.29 8.79 -11.76
C PRO A 75 -4.94 8.33 -11.19
N TYR A 76 -4.77 7.07 -10.79
CA TYR A 76 -3.51 6.54 -10.27
C TYR A 76 -2.47 6.40 -11.37
N LYS A 77 -1.17 6.54 -11.02
CA LYS A 77 -0.03 6.51 -11.93
C LYS A 77 1.13 5.70 -11.35
N ALA A 78 2.09 5.35 -12.19
CA ALA A 78 3.26 4.56 -11.82
C ALA A 78 4.13 5.23 -10.73
N GLU A 79 4.17 6.57 -10.73
CA GLU A 79 4.97 7.37 -9.79
C GLU A 79 4.32 7.49 -8.42
N ASP A 80 3.01 7.23 -8.31
CA ASP A 80 2.28 7.38 -7.07
C ASP A 80 2.68 6.27 -6.08
N LYS A 81 3.04 6.66 -4.86
CA LYS A 81 3.16 5.73 -3.74
C LYS A 81 1.78 5.30 -3.29
N HIS A 82 1.70 4.21 -2.57
CA HIS A 82 0.45 3.74 -2.00
C HIS A 82 0.67 3.24 -0.58
N MET A 83 -0.27 3.51 0.31
CA MET A 83 -0.29 3.02 1.69
C MET A 83 -0.49 1.50 1.71
N LEU A 84 0.47 0.78 2.27
CA LEU A 84 0.53 -0.67 2.19
C LEU A 84 -0.24 -1.41 3.29
N PHE A 85 -0.70 -0.70 4.33
CA PHE A 85 -1.26 -1.35 5.51
C PHE A 85 -0.36 -2.49 6.02
N SER A 86 -0.95 -3.64 6.31
CA SER A 86 -0.22 -4.80 6.85
C SER A 86 0.80 -5.41 5.89
N LEU A 87 0.76 -5.09 4.60
CA LEU A 87 1.83 -5.46 3.68
C LEU A 87 3.20 -4.88 4.11
N SER A 88 3.21 -3.81 4.92
CA SER A 88 4.42 -3.27 5.57
C SER A 88 5.18 -4.32 6.39
N LYS A 89 4.47 -5.32 6.93
CA LYS A 89 5.05 -6.34 7.82
C LYS A 89 6.16 -7.16 7.19
N ILE A 90 6.06 -7.46 5.89
CA ILE A 90 7.10 -8.22 5.19
C ILE A 90 8.41 -7.41 5.06
N PHE A 91 8.32 -6.08 4.99
CA PHE A 91 9.48 -5.19 5.02
C PHE A 91 10.11 -5.14 6.42
N THR A 92 9.30 -5.11 7.50
CA THR A 92 9.79 -5.21 8.87
C THR A 92 10.45 -6.55 9.14
N SER A 93 9.84 -7.66 8.70
CA SER A 93 10.47 -8.99 8.76
C SER A 93 11.81 -9.01 8.01
N THR A 94 11.89 -8.37 6.86
CA THR A 94 13.14 -8.23 6.10
C THR A 94 14.19 -7.46 6.91
N ALA A 95 13.81 -6.38 7.60
CA ALA A 95 14.72 -5.63 8.49
C ALA A 95 15.25 -6.51 9.64
N VAL A 96 14.36 -7.28 10.28
CA VAL A 96 14.74 -8.26 11.30
C VAL A 96 15.72 -9.29 10.73
N GLY A 97 15.44 -9.84 9.54
CA GLY A 97 16.30 -10.82 8.90
C GLY A 97 17.69 -10.29 8.57
N ILE A 98 17.79 -9.05 8.13
CA ILE A 98 19.08 -8.38 7.89
C ILE A 98 19.80 -8.14 9.21
N ALA A 99 19.12 -7.70 10.28
CA ALA A 99 19.71 -7.47 11.57
C ALA A 99 20.24 -8.77 12.22
N VAL A 100 19.49 -9.87 12.09
CA VAL A 100 19.95 -11.21 12.50
C VAL A 100 21.18 -11.65 11.67
N GLN A 101 21.15 -11.37 10.36
CA GLN A 101 22.30 -11.66 9.48
C GLN A 101 23.54 -10.85 9.84
N GLU A 102 23.38 -9.64 10.37
CA GLU A 102 24.43 -8.77 10.89
C GLU A 102 24.81 -9.11 12.36
N GLU A 103 24.27 -10.20 12.92
CA GLU A 103 24.56 -10.67 14.29
C GLU A 103 24.22 -9.63 15.38
N ARG A 104 23.19 -8.77 15.11
CA ARG A 104 22.73 -7.77 16.08
C ARG A 104 21.94 -8.40 17.21
N PHE A 105 21.21 -9.45 16.93
CA PHE A 105 20.44 -10.27 17.88
C PHE A 105 20.02 -11.58 17.21
N SER A 106 19.44 -12.50 18.01
CA SER A 106 18.89 -13.78 17.59
C SER A 106 17.37 -13.76 17.63
N ILE A 107 16.71 -14.55 16.79
CA ILE A 107 15.26 -14.77 16.89
C ILE A 107 14.88 -15.50 18.19
N ASP A 108 15.85 -16.09 18.89
CA ASP A 108 15.67 -16.79 20.16
C ASP A 108 15.89 -15.89 21.38
N ASP A 109 16.33 -14.66 21.20
CA ASP A 109 16.49 -13.70 22.29
C ASP A 109 15.16 -13.30 22.89
N LEU A 110 15.15 -13.04 24.20
CA LEU A 110 13.94 -12.64 24.92
C LEU A 110 13.59 -11.18 24.61
N VAL A 111 12.33 -10.93 24.33
CA VAL A 111 11.85 -9.56 23.97
C VAL A 111 12.06 -8.58 25.12
N VAL A 112 11.97 -9.03 26.37
CA VAL A 112 12.15 -8.21 27.57
C VAL A 112 13.57 -7.68 27.73
N ASP A 113 14.58 -8.38 27.21
CA ASP A 113 15.98 -7.98 27.34
C ASP A 113 16.32 -6.72 26.52
N PHE A 114 15.53 -6.41 25.49
CA PHE A 114 15.70 -5.19 24.68
C PHE A 114 15.13 -3.94 25.37
N PHE A 115 14.18 -4.10 26.29
CA PHE A 115 13.39 -3.00 26.87
C PHE A 115 13.22 -3.12 28.38
N PRO A 116 14.31 -3.20 29.18
CA PRO A 116 14.21 -3.39 30.62
C PRO A 116 13.48 -2.22 31.32
N ASP A 117 13.58 -1.00 30.76
CA ASP A 117 12.97 0.21 31.33
C ASP A 117 11.46 0.29 31.06
N ASP A 118 10.95 -0.49 30.09
CA ASP A 118 9.53 -0.52 29.71
C ASP A 118 8.75 -1.65 30.39
N LEU A 119 9.40 -2.43 31.24
CA LEU A 119 8.74 -3.55 31.93
C LEU A 119 7.71 -3.07 32.96
N PRO A 120 6.56 -3.74 33.10
CA PRO A 120 5.67 -3.54 34.25
C PRO A 120 6.38 -3.96 35.55
N ASP A 121 5.93 -3.41 36.71
CA ASP A 121 6.51 -3.72 38.03
C ASP A 121 6.56 -5.22 38.33
N LYS A 122 5.59 -5.96 37.79
CA LYS A 122 5.48 -7.42 37.94
C LYS A 122 5.23 -8.07 36.58
N PRO A 123 6.26 -8.26 35.77
CA PRO A 123 6.09 -8.88 34.46
C PRO A 123 5.60 -10.33 34.60
N SER A 124 4.62 -10.71 33.81
CA SER A 124 4.07 -12.07 33.80
C SER A 124 5.11 -13.08 33.34
N LYS A 125 4.96 -14.35 33.69
CA LYS A 125 5.85 -15.43 33.21
C LYS A 125 5.82 -15.52 31.68
N ASN A 126 4.66 -15.31 31.07
CA ASN A 126 4.50 -15.34 29.62
C ASN A 126 5.25 -14.17 28.96
N LEU A 127 5.17 -12.95 29.50
CA LEU A 127 5.97 -11.83 29.00
C LEU A 127 7.46 -12.11 29.08
N GLN A 128 7.94 -12.64 30.19
CA GLN A 128 9.36 -12.99 30.41
C GLN A 128 9.85 -14.12 29.47
N ALA A 129 8.95 -14.98 29.00
CA ALA A 129 9.29 -16.10 28.12
C ALA A 129 9.23 -15.74 26.61
N MET A 130 8.62 -14.59 26.25
CA MET A 130 8.40 -14.20 24.86
C MET A 130 9.72 -13.94 24.13
N ARG A 131 9.87 -14.58 22.96
CA ARG A 131 11.05 -14.45 22.10
C ARG A 131 10.74 -13.65 20.84
N VAL A 132 11.77 -13.17 20.17
CA VAL A 132 11.61 -12.46 18.89
C VAL A 132 10.86 -13.31 17.84
N ARG A 133 11.09 -14.64 17.82
CA ARG A 133 10.36 -15.55 16.94
C ARG A 133 8.85 -15.54 17.17
N ASP A 134 8.40 -15.33 18.40
CA ASP A 134 6.98 -15.29 18.74
C ASP A 134 6.29 -14.02 18.20
N LEU A 135 7.06 -12.93 18.11
CA LEU A 135 6.62 -11.71 17.40
C LEU A 135 6.49 -11.97 15.89
N LEU A 136 7.49 -12.64 15.30
CA LEU A 136 7.56 -12.93 13.86
C LEU A 136 6.44 -13.86 13.40
N THR A 137 6.07 -14.84 14.23
CA THR A 137 5.08 -15.86 13.93
C THR A 137 3.67 -15.52 14.41
N MET A 138 3.45 -14.33 14.97
CA MET A 138 2.16 -13.93 15.54
C MET A 138 1.66 -14.88 16.66
N THR A 139 2.59 -15.36 17.48
CA THR A 139 2.32 -16.28 18.60
C THR A 139 2.71 -15.68 19.94
N THR A 140 2.51 -14.38 20.11
CA THR A 140 2.87 -13.63 21.33
C THR A 140 2.08 -14.01 22.58
N GLY A 141 1.00 -14.77 22.42
CA GLY A 141 0.13 -15.19 23.55
C GLY A 141 -0.92 -14.16 23.97
N HIS A 142 -1.01 -13.00 23.34
CA HIS A 142 -2.07 -12.02 23.59
C HIS A 142 -3.44 -12.57 23.16
N GLN A 143 -4.43 -12.53 24.06
CA GLN A 143 -5.83 -12.83 23.74
C GLN A 143 -6.52 -11.62 23.09
N LYS A 144 -6.20 -10.42 23.56
CA LYS A 144 -6.70 -9.16 23.02
C LYS A 144 -5.55 -8.43 22.32
N GLU A 145 -5.80 -7.89 21.12
CA GLU A 145 -4.80 -7.09 20.43
C GLU A 145 -4.59 -5.76 21.17
N PRO A 146 -3.32 -5.35 21.44
CA PRO A 146 -3.04 -4.03 21.99
C PRO A 146 -3.49 -2.92 21.03
N SER A 147 -3.51 -1.65 21.50
CA SER A 147 -3.98 -0.53 20.68
C SER A 147 -3.23 -0.39 19.36
N LEU A 148 -3.98 -0.14 18.29
CA LEU A 148 -3.45 0.13 16.95
C LEU A 148 -3.21 1.61 16.66
N LYS A 149 -3.64 2.50 17.57
CA LYS A 149 -3.48 3.94 17.36
C LYS A 149 -2.02 4.35 17.55
N ALA A 150 -1.44 5.03 16.57
CA ALA A 150 -0.06 5.50 16.62
C ALA A 150 0.24 6.42 17.84
N SER A 151 -0.76 7.13 18.36
CA SER A 151 -0.67 7.94 19.56
C SER A 151 -0.70 7.16 20.89
N GLU A 152 -1.05 5.87 20.85
CA GLU A 152 -1.15 5.00 22.02
C GLU A 152 -0.18 3.83 21.95
N MET A 153 0.37 3.54 20.76
CA MET A 153 1.25 2.41 20.50
C MET A 153 2.66 2.69 21.04
N SER A 154 3.10 1.89 22.00
CA SER A 154 4.44 1.92 22.59
C SER A 154 4.86 0.54 23.05
N VAL A 155 6.15 0.35 23.37
CA VAL A 155 6.64 -0.90 23.97
C VAL A 155 5.92 -1.16 25.28
N ARG A 156 5.76 -0.13 26.12
CA ARG A 156 5.07 -0.22 27.40
C ARG A 156 3.62 -0.66 27.24
N SER A 157 2.86 -0.08 26.29
CA SER A 157 1.46 -0.46 26.07
C SER A 157 1.30 -1.91 25.58
N PHE A 158 2.28 -2.42 24.84
CA PHE A 158 2.32 -3.81 24.42
C PHE A 158 2.59 -4.74 25.61
N PHE A 159 3.52 -4.40 26.50
CA PHE A 159 3.88 -5.20 27.68
C PHE A 159 2.77 -5.17 28.77
N ASP A 160 2.06 -4.06 28.90
CA ASP A 160 0.95 -3.92 29.85
C ASP A 160 -0.33 -4.67 29.40
N THR A 161 -0.41 -5.08 28.13
CA THR A 161 -1.54 -5.87 27.65
C THR A 161 -1.40 -7.33 28.08
N GLU A 162 -2.49 -7.93 28.59
CA GLU A 162 -2.50 -9.30 29.12
C GLU A 162 -2.03 -10.33 28.07
N ILE A 163 -1.05 -11.15 28.47
CA ILE A 163 -0.52 -12.28 27.69
C ILE A 163 -1.10 -13.56 28.27
N ALA A 164 -2.29 -13.93 27.80
CA ALA A 164 -3.09 -15.03 28.39
C ALA A 164 -2.55 -16.42 28.07
N HIS A 165 -1.84 -16.58 26.95
CA HIS A 165 -1.31 -17.87 26.49
C HIS A 165 0.22 -17.87 26.54
N GLU A 166 0.80 -19.06 26.67
CA GLU A 166 2.25 -19.25 26.53
C GLU A 166 2.70 -18.84 25.11
N PRO A 167 3.71 -17.95 24.98
CA PRO A 167 4.26 -17.57 23.67
C PRO A 167 4.70 -18.79 22.86
N GLY A 168 4.48 -18.74 21.57
CA GLY A 168 4.74 -19.86 20.65
C GLY A 168 3.62 -20.89 20.51
N THR A 169 2.58 -20.86 21.35
CA THR A 169 1.55 -21.91 21.38
C THR A 169 0.23 -21.54 20.69
N HIS A 170 -0.07 -20.24 20.56
CA HIS A 170 -1.36 -19.76 20.07
C HIS A 170 -1.18 -18.68 19.00
N PHE A 171 -1.62 -18.99 17.77
CA PHE A 171 -1.62 -18.02 16.68
C PHE A 171 -2.74 -16.99 16.87
N LYS A 172 -2.36 -15.73 16.98
CA LYS A 172 -3.28 -14.60 17.00
C LYS A 172 -2.65 -13.44 16.23
N TYR A 173 -3.24 -13.07 15.10
CA TYR A 173 -2.75 -11.93 14.34
C TYR A 173 -2.71 -10.68 15.21
N ASN A 174 -1.53 -10.06 15.34
CA ASN A 174 -1.23 -9.01 16.30
C ASN A 174 -0.31 -7.98 15.65
N THR A 175 -0.87 -6.86 15.20
CA THR A 175 -0.13 -5.81 14.51
C THR A 175 0.91 -5.12 15.40
N PRO A 176 0.64 -4.81 16.70
CA PRO A 176 1.64 -4.33 17.63
C PRO A 176 2.85 -5.26 17.83
N ALA A 177 2.71 -6.56 17.64
CA ALA A 177 3.87 -7.45 17.66
C ALA A 177 4.90 -7.10 16.56
N THR A 178 4.46 -6.59 15.43
CA THR A 178 5.36 -6.10 14.37
C THR A 178 5.95 -4.72 14.70
N PHE A 179 5.21 -3.89 15.43
CA PHE A 179 5.78 -2.66 15.97
C PHE A 179 6.93 -2.97 16.95
N ILE A 180 6.81 -3.97 17.82
CA ILE A 180 7.91 -4.39 18.71
C ILE A 180 9.11 -4.85 17.89
N GLN A 181 8.94 -5.57 16.78
CA GLN A 181 10.05 -5.91 15.88
C GLN A 181 10.75 -4.66 15.35
N SER A 182 9.98 -3.65 14.94
CA SER A 182 10.53 -2.35 14.51
C SER A 182 11.28 -1.65 15.64
N ALA A 183 10.73 -1.65 16.85
CA ALA A 183 11.36 -1.08 18.04
C ALA A 183 12.68 -1.80 18.39
N ILE A 184 12.72 -3.14 18.30
CA ILE A 184 13.97 -3.92 18.51
C ILE A 184 15.03 -3.51 17.50
N VAL A 185 14.70 -3.48 16.21
CA VAL A 185 15.66 -3.07 15.16
C VAL A 185 16.18 -1.66 15.45
N GLN A 186 15.32 -0.70 15.79
CA GLN A 186 15.75 0.65 16.15
C GLN A 186 16.63 0.68 17.41
N LYS A 187 16.29 -0.10 18.44
CA LYS A 187 17.04 -0.18 19.70
C LYS A 187 18.46 -0.67 19.48
N VAL A 188 18.65 -1.76 18.70
CA VAL A 188 19.96 -2.40 18.54
C VAL A 188 20.83 -1.74 17.45
N THR A 189 20.22 -0.97 16.53
CA THR A 189 20.95 -0.33 15.42
C THR A 189 21.09 1.18 15.58
N GLY A 190 20.28 1.81 16.43
CA GLY A 190 20.16 3.27 16.57
C GLY A 190 19.47 3.94 15.36
N GLN A 191 18.90 3.16 14.44
CA GLN A 191 18.27 3.65 13.21
C GLN A 191 16.80 3.25 13.15
N LYS A 192 15.92 4.15 12.71
CA LYS A 192 14.54 3.80 12.38
C LYS A 192 14.53 2.72 11.29
N VAL A 193 13.53 1.84 11.27
CA VAL A 193 13.48 0.75 10.29
C VAL A 193 13.57 1.27 8.84
N VAL A 194 12.93 2.40 8.53
CA VAL A 194 13.00 3.00 7.19
C VAL A 194 14.42 3.40 6.81
N ASP A 195 15.18 3.96 7.75
CA ASP A 195 16.56 4.40 7.53
C ASP A 195 17.54 3.21 7.54
N TYR A 196 17.30 2.23 8.42
CA TYR A 196 18.07 0.99 8.46
C TYR A 196 17.97 0.20 7.15
N LEU A 197 16.78 0.15 6.55
CA LEU A 197 16.54 -0.49 5.26
C LEU A 197 17.06 0.34 4.06
N ARG A 198 17.30 1.64 4.22
CA ARG A 198 17.67 2.52 3.10
C ARG A 198 18.87 1.98 2.31
N THR A 199 20.00 1.79 2.97
CA THR A 199 21.23 1.33 2.31
C THR A 199 21.29 -0.19 2.14
N ARG A 200 20.51 -0.95 2.91
CA ARG A 200 20.52 -2.40 2.93
C ARG A 200 19.55 -3.07 1.98
N LEU A 201 18.41 -2.41 1.74
CA LEU A 201 17.34 -2.94 0.91
C LEU A 201 16.91 -1.95 -0.18
N PHE A 202 16.52 -0.72 0.21
CA PHE A 202 15.88 0.19 -0.72
C PHE A 202 16.81 0.66 -1.84
N GLU A 203 17.98 1.17 -1.52
CA GLU A 203 18.97 1.59 -2.53
C GLU A 203 19.43 0.44 -3.43
N PRO A 204 19.80 -0.76 -2.91
CA PRO A 204 20.14 -1.90 -3.77
C PRO A 204 19.03 -2.31 -4.74
N LEU A 205 17.75 -2.17 -4.36
CA LEU A 205 16.61 -2.46 -5.21
C LEU A 205 16.18 -1.26 -6.07
N GLY A 206 16.84 -0.11 -5.95
CA GLY A 206 16.44 1.13 -6.64
C GLY A 206 15.06 1.63 -6.19
N ILE A 207 14.72 1.41 -4.92
CA ILE A 207 13.52 1.95 -4.27
C ILE A 207 13.87 3.34 -3.75
N THR A 208 13.19 4.35 -4.27
CA THR A 208 13.44 5.74 -3.91
C THR A 208 12.28 6.29 -3.09
N ASP A 209 12.60 7.21 -2.15
CA ASP A 209 11.62 7.96 -1.36
C ASP A 209 10.59 7.08 -0.62
N PRO A 210 11.02 6.03 0.12
CA PRO A 210 10.11 5.29 1.00
C PRO A 210 9.66 6.18 2.15
N PHE A 211 8.36 6.13 2.47
CA PHE A 211 7.80 6.82 3.63
C PHE A 211 7.23 5.80 4.61
N TRP A 212 7.58 5.91 5.89
CA TRP A 212 7.01 5.08 6.95
C TRP A 212 6.51 5.95 8.10
N ARG A 213 5.23 5.79 8.43
CA ARG A 213 4.63 6.49 9.56
C ARG A 213 5.23 6.01 10.89
N GLU A 214 5.34 6.94 11.84
CA GLU A 214 5.92 6.70 13.15
C GLU A 214 4.87 6.82 14.26
N ASN A 215 5.16 6.23 15.42
CA ASN A 215 4.42 6.50 16.65
C ASN A 215 4.87 7.85 17.26
N PHE A 216 4.31 8.18 18.42
CA PHE A 216 4.64 9.43 19.12
C PHE A 216 6.09 9.46 19.67
N GLU A 217 6.77 8.33 19.79
CA GLU A 217 8.16 8.21 20.21
C GLU A 217 9.16 8.24 19.05
N GLY A 218 8.69 8.42 17.81
CA GLY A 218 9.54 8.43 16.62
C GLY A 218 10.03 7.04 16.19
N ILE A 219 9.28 5.99 16.51
CA ILE A 219 9.52 4.61 16.08
C ILE A 219 8.63 4.32 14.89
N SER A 220 9.21 3.78 13.78
CA SER A 220 8.40 3.34 12.64
C SER A 220 7.38 2.31 13.06
N LEU A 221 6.11 2.45 12.62
CA LEU A 221 4.99 1.60 13.05
C LEU A 221 5.18 0.10 12.71
N GLY A 222 6.07 -0.22 11.78
CA GLY A 222 6.44 -1.59 11.44
C GLY A 222 5.30 -2.41 10.85
N GLY A 223 4.19 -2.55 11.57
CA GLY A 223 3.04 -3.36 11.19
C GLY A 223 2.14 -2.75 10.11
N TYR A 224 2.27 -1.45 9.86
CA TYR A 224 1.56 -0.68 8.82
C TYR A 224 2.25 0.68 8.62
N GLY A 225 1.72 1.52 7.75
CA GLY A 225 2.17 2.90 7.57
C GLY A 225 3.30 3.11 6.57
N LEU A 226 3.82 2.05 5.94
CA LEU A 226 4.76 2.16 4.82
C LEU A 226 3.99 2.55 3.55
N ARG A 227 4.56 3.47 2.76
CA ARG A 227 4.07 3.86 1.42
C ARG A 227 5.17 3.64 0.41
N LEU A 228 4.86 2.87 -0.63
CA LEU A 228 5.74 2.53 -1.74
C LEU A 228 4.98 2.50 -3.06
N ARG A 229 5.70 2.53 -4.18
CA ARG A 229 5.14 2.32 -5.51
C ARG A 229 4.84 0.84 -5.74
N THR A 230 3.97 0.54 -6.68
CA THR A 230 3.65 -0.84 -7.07
C THR A 230 4.88 -1.63 -7.51
N GLU A 231 5.77 -1.01 -8.26
CA GLU A 231 7.03 -1.64 -8.67
C GLU A 231 7.94 -1.97 -7.49
N ASP A 232 7.94 -1.14 -6.44
CA ASP A 232 8.75 -1.37 -5.24
C ASP A 232 8.24 -2.57 -4.43
N ILE A 233 6.92 -2.79 -4.42
CA ILE A 233 6.31 -4.00 -3.84
C ILE A 233 6.75 -5.24 -4.65
N ALA A 234 6.67 -5.14 -5.98
CA ALA A 234 7.05 -6.23 -6.88
C ALA A 234 8.54 -6.58 -6.76
N LYS A 235 9.43 -5.59 -6.57
CA LYS A 235 10.86 -5.79 -6.33
C LYS A 235 11.14 -6.61 -5.06
N LEU A 236 10.42 -6.34 -3.97
CA LEU A 236 10.56 -7.17 -2.76
C LEU A 236 10.08 -8.61 -3.02
N GLY A 237 8.94 -8.79 -3.68
CA GLY A 237 8.46 -10.11 -4.08
C GLY A 237 9.47 -10.87 -4.92
N GLN A 238 10.08 -10.20 -5.91
CA GLN A 238 11.12 -10.77 -6.77
C GLN A 238 12.39 -11.12 -5.99
N LEU A 239 12.80 -10.28 -5.04
CA LEU A 239 13.94 -10.58 -4.15
C LEU A 239 13.70 -11.86 -3.36
N TYR A 240 12.50 -12.05 -2.80
CA TYR A 240 12.14 -13.27 -2.06
C TYR A 240 12.04 -14.48 -2.99
N LEU A 241 11.49 -14.31 -4.19
CA LEU A 241 11.44 -15.38 -5.21
C LEU A 241 12.85 -15.85 -5.60
N GLN A 242 13.82 -14.92 -5.72
CA GLN A 242 15.22 -15.18 -6.01
C GLN A 242 16.05 -15.57 -4.77
N LYS A 243 15.38 -15.98 -3.68
CA LYS A 243 16.05 -16.43 -2.46
C LYS A 243 17.01 -15.40 -1.86
N GLY A 244 16.61 -14.13 -1.90
CA GLY A 244 17.35 -13.01 -1.31
C GLY A 244 18.50 -12.47 -2.15
N LYS A 245 18.65 -12.91 -3.39
CA LYS A 245 19.66 -12.41 -4.35
C LYS A 245 19.07 -11.30 -5.22
N TRP A 246 19.88 -10.27 -5.50
CA TRP A 246 19.54 -9.20 -6.42
C TRP A 246 20.76 -8.90 -7.30
N GLY A 247 20.68 -9.30 -8.56
CA GLY A 247 21.86 -9.33 -9.43
C GLY A 247 22.97 -10.20 -8.83
N LYS A 248 24.16 -9.64 -8.67
CA LYS A 248 25.32 -10.33 -8.06
C LYS A 248 25.36 -10.21 -6.53
N LYS A 249 24.47 -9.43 -5.92
CA LYS A 249 24.45 -9.17 -4.47
C LYS A 249 23.52 -10.14 -3.74
N THR A 250 23.93 -10.59 -2.55
CA THR A 250 23.05 -11.25 -1.60
C THR A 250 22.57 -10.21 -0.60
N ILE A 251 21.30 -9.81 -0.72
CA ILE A 251 20.67 -8.83 0.18
C ILE A 251 20.21 -9.54 1.46
N ILE A 252 19.56 -10.68 1.31
CA ILE A 252 19.07 -11.51 2.42
C ILE A 252 19.63 -12.92 2.25
N LYS A 253 20.20 -13.52 3.30
CA LYS A 253 20.65 -14.91 3.24
C LYS A 253 19.48 -15.85 2.98
N ASN A 254 19.70 -16.88 2.17
CA ASN A 254 18.66 -17.85 1.77
C ASN A 254 17.97 -18.49 2.99
N GLY A 255 18.71 -18.84 4.05
CA GLY A 255 18.14 -19.42 5.26
C GLY A 255 17.03 -18.55 5.90
N TRP A 256 17.16 -17.22 5.85
CA TRP A 256 16.08 -16.34 6.30
C TRP A 256 14.87 -16.41 5.39
N VAL A 257 15.08 -16.33 4.07
CA VAL A 257 13.98 -16.39 3.10
C VAL A 257 13.18 -17.69 3.26
N ASP A 258 13.87 -18.82 3.40
CA ASP A 258 13.23 -20.13 3.60
C ASP A 258 12.43 -20.18 4.91
N MET A 259 12.96 -19.68 6.01
CA MET A 259 12.23 -19.59 7.28
C MET A 259 11.03 -18.64 7.17
N ALA A 260 11.23 -17.46 6.62
CA ALA A 260 10.19 -16.43 6.56
C ALA A 260 8.98 -16.84 5.70
N THR A 261 9.22 -17.62 4.64
CA THR A 261 8.19 -18.00 3.67
C THR A 261 7.65 -19.43 3.86
N SER A 262 8.22 -20.22 4.77
CA SER A 262 7.69 -21.54 5.14
C SER A 262 6.63 -21.44 6.25
N LYS A 263 5.85 -22.50 6.40
CA LYS A 263 4.89 -22.62 7.50
C LYS A 263 5.62 -22.83 8.82
N GLN A 264 5.70 -21.79 9.64
CA GLN A 264 6.24 -21.86 11.01
C GLN A 264 5.16 -22.26 12.00
N VAL A 265 3.94 -21.79 11.80
CA VAL A 265 2.79 -22.07 12.67
C VAL A 265 1.53 -22.36 11.86
N SER A 266 0.64 -23.17 12.42
CA SER A 266 -0.70 -23.39 11.89
C SER A 266 -1.62 -22.25 12.33
N ASN A 267 -2.41 -21.73 11.40
CA ASN A 267 -3.40 -20.66 11.62
C ASN A 267 -4.80 -21.06 11.15
N GLY A 268 -5.04 -22.36 10.99
CA GLY A 268 -6.30 -22.94 10.56
C GLY A 268 -6.12 -24.23 9.79
N ASN A 269 -7.24 -24.79 9.33
CA ASN A 269 -7.29 -26.06 8.62
C ASN A 269 -8.23 -26.05 7.39
N ASN A 270 -8.74 -24.90 6.97
CA ASN A 270 -9.59 -24.79 5.79
C ASN A 270 -8.73 -24.75 4.51
N PRO A 271 -8.69 -25.80 3.67
CA PRO A 271 -7.84 -25.86 2.49
C PRO A 271 -8.22 -24.85 1.40
N ASN A 272 -9.44 -24.31 1.45
CA ASN A 272 -9.94 -23.33 0.47
C ASN A 272 -9.80 -21.87 0.94
N ASN A 273 -9.24 -21.65 2.13
CA ASN A 273 -9.04 -20.31 2.68
C ASN A 273 -7.54 -19.97 2.71
N ASP A 274 -7.14 -18.93 1.98
CA ASP A 274 -5.75 -18.47 1.90
C ASP A 274 -5.22 -17.84 3.20
N TRP A 275 -6.06 -17.63 4.21
CA TRP A 275 -5.66 -17.22 5.58
C TRP A 275 -5.59 -18.41 6.56
N SER A 276 -5.71 -19.66 6.05
CA SER A 276 -5.66 -20.89 6.87
C SER A 276 -4.60 -21.89 6.40
N GLN A 277 -3.66 -21.47 5.52
CA GLN A 277 -2.63 -22.37 4.98
C GLN A 277 -1.36 -22.41 5.83
N GLY A 278 -1.27 -21.58 6.85
CA GLY A 278 -0.11 -21.39 7.73
C GLY A 278 0.49 -20.00 7.65
N TYR A 279 1.36 -19.68 8.59
CA TYR A 279 2.04 -18.40 8.71
C TYR A 279 3.54 -18.60 8.91
N GLY A 280 4.34 -17.77 8.25
CA GLY A 280 5.79 -17.74 8.38
C GLY A 280 6.26 -16.58 9.27
N PHE A 281 7.36 -15.94 8.92
CA PHE A 281 7.83 -14.72 9.59
C PHE A 281 7.22 -13.50 8.89
N GLN A 282 5.99 -13.14 9.25
CA GLN A 282 5.16 -12.05 8.69
C GLN A 282 4.67 -12.32 7.25
N PHE A 283 4.75 -13.54 6.76
CA PHE A 283 4.22 -13.98 5.48
C PHE A 283 3.08 -14.98 5.68
N TRP A 284 1.99 -14.79 4.95
CA TRP A 284 0.93 -15.76 4.83
C TRP A 284 1.31 -16.86 3.84
N ARG A 285 1.11 -18.12 4.22
CA ARG A 285 1.09 -19.21 3.24
C ARG A 285 -0.24 -19.16 2.47
N CYS A 286 -0.21 -19.54 1.20
CA CYS A 286 -1.38 -19.59 0.34
C CYS A 286 -1.56 -20.98 -0.25
N ARG A 287 -2.70 -21.17 -0.90
CA ARG A 287 -2.91 -22.33 -1.80
C ARG A 287 -1.81 -22.40 -2.86
N PHE A 288 -1.66 -23.54 -3.51
CA PHE A 288 -0.71 -23.77 -4.62
C PHE A 288 0.77 -23.55 -4.26
N ASP A 289 1.14 -23.81 -2.99
CA ASP A 289 2.50 -23.65 -2.46
C ASP A 289 3.07 -22.22 -2.62
N SER A 290 2.20 -21.25 -2.74
CA SER A 290 2.58 -19.85 -2.82
C SER A 290 2.61 -19.19 -1.42
N TYR A 291 3.10 -17.96 -1.38
CA TYR A 291 3.10 -17.13 -0.16
C TYR A 291 2.90 -15.66 -0.53
N ARG A 292 2.49 -14.90 0.43
CA ARG A 292 2.24 -13.47 0.21
C ARG A 292 2.47 -12.62 1.46
N GLY A 293 2.73 -11.29 1.24
CA GLY A 293 2.35 -10.23 2.14
C GLY A 293 1.01 -9.66 1.69
N ASP A 294 0.15 -9.31 2.64
CA ASP A 294 -1.10 -8.60 2.34
C ASP A 294 -1.35 -7.44 3.30
N GLY A 295 -2.17 -6.51 2.85
CA GLY A 295 -2.64 -5.37 3.63
C GLY A 295 -4.13 -5.15 3.44
N LEU A 296 -4.75 -4.56 4.45
CA LEU A 296 -6.17 -4.24 4.44
C LEU A 296 -6.54 -3.49 3.16
N PHE A 297 -7.76 -3.71 2.69
CA PHE A 297 -8.28 -3.16 1.42
C PHE A 297 -7.51 -3.62 0.18
N SER A 298 -7.02 -4.88 0.22
CA SER A 298 -6.46 -5.60 -0.93
C SER A 298 -5.12 -5.06 -1.45
N GLN A 299 -4.20 -4.75 -0.54
CA GLN A 299 -2.80 -4.56 -0.88
C GLN A 299 -2.13 -5.93 -0.94
N PHE A 300 -1.47 -6.31 -2.05
CA PHE A 300 -0.88 -7.64 -2.20
C PHE A 300 0.53 -7.61 -2.77
N CYS A 301 1.39 -8.48 -2.23
CA CYS A 301 2.61 -8.98 -2.85
C CYS A 301 2.53 -10.51 -2.84
N ILE A 302 2.09 -11.11 -3.94
CA ILE A 302 1.89 -12.55 -4.08
C ILE A 302 3.08 -13.13 -4.82
N VAL A 303 3.70 -14.16 -4.25
CA VAL A 303 4.85 -14.87 -4.84
C VAL A 303 4.47 -16.30 -5.13
N LEU A 304 4.66 -16.72 -6.37
CA LEU A 304 4.33 -18.05 -6.90
C LEU A 304 5.62 -18.77 -7.33
N PRO A 305 6.35 -19.44 -6.41
CA PRO A 305 7.67 -20.00 -6.71
C PRO A 305 7.66 -21.04 -7.84
N LYS A 306 6.63 -21.88 -7.93
CA LYS A 306 6.50 -22.89 -8.98
C LYS A 306 6.35 -22.31 -10.38
N LEU A 307 5.90 -21.06 -10.47
CA LEU A 307 5.69 -20.35 -11.73
C LEU A 307 6.79 -19.34 -12.02
N ASP A 308 7.75 -19.13 -11.12
CA ASP A 308 8.69 -18.00 -11.21
C ASP A 308 7.95 -16.69 -11.48
N ALA A 309 6.92 -16.38 -10.66
CA ALA A 309 6.05 -15.24 -10.86
C ALA A 309 5.80 -14.45 -9.57
N VAL A 310 5.57 -13.15 -9.73
CA VAL A 310 5.18 -12.22 -8.67
C VAL A 310 4.02 -11.36 -9.16
N ILE A 311 3.05 -11.11 -8.28
CA ILE A 311 1.96 -10.16 -8.54
C ILE A 311 1.93 -9.15 -7.41
N ALA A 312 2.06 -7.87 -7.76
CA ALA A 312 1.84 -6.74 -6.85
C ALA A 312 0.53 -6.04 -7.21
N ILE A 313 -0.32 -5.78 -6.22
CA ILE A 313 -1.61 -5.09 -6.39
C ILE A 313 -1.73 -4.04 -5.30
N THR A 314 -2.15 -2.82 -5.68
CA THR A 314 -2.68 -1.82 -4.74
C THR A 314 -4.14 -1.55 -5.05
N SER A 315 -4.93 -1.31 -4.02
CA SER A 315 -6.38 -1.29 -4.17
C SER A 315 -7.07 -0.57 -3.00
N GLY A 316 -8.34 -0.24 -3.19
CA GLY A 316 -9.30 0.17 -2.17
C GLY A 316 -10.53 -0.75 -2.18
N GLU A 317 -10.31 -2.09 -2.05
CA GLU A 317 -11.35 -3.12 -2.11
C GLU A 317 -11.44 -3.94 -0.83
N ASN A 318 -12.68 -4.24 -0.41
CA ASN A 318 -12.93 -5.09 0.76
C ASN A 318 -12.83 -6.59 0.42
N ASP A 319 -13.16 -6.99 -0.80
CA ASP A 319 -13.17 -8.42 -1.20
C ASP A 319 -11.75 -8.91 -1.55
N MET A 320 -10.93 -9.04 -0.51
CA MET A 320 -9.57 -9.58 -0.63
C MET A 320 -9.56 -11.02 -1.17
N ALA A 321 -10.53 -11.84 -0.78
CA ALA A 321 -10.63 -13.22 -1.20
C ALA A 321 -11.01 -13.35 -2.67
N GLY A 322 -11.90 -12.50 -3.18
CA GLY A 322 -12.29 -12.45 -4.58
C GLY A 322 -11.11 -12.15 -5.50
N ILE A 323 -10.26 -11.20 -5.12
CA ILE A 323 -9.03 -10.88 -5.88
C ILE A 323 -8.08 -12.07 -5.90
N LEU A 324 -7.81 -12.71 -4.74
CA LEU A 324 -6.96 -13.92 -4.69
C LEU A 324 -7.54 -15.05 -5.54
N ASN A 325 -8.86 -15.27 -5.50
CA ASN A 325 -9.50 -16.29 -6.33
C ASN A 325 -9.29 -16.03 -7.82
N LEU A 326 -9.33 -14.77 -8.29
CA LEU A 326 -9.01 -14.47 -9.69
C LEU A 326 -7.55 -14.82 -10.05
N VAL A 327 -6.60 -14.65 -9.12
CA VAL A 327 -5.21 -15.09 -9.35
C VAL A 327 -5.17 -16.60 -9.55
N TRP A 328 -5.89 -17.37 -8.73
CA TRP A 328 -5.90 -18.84 -8.82
C TRP A 328 -6.67 -19.33 -10.04
N ASP A 329 -7.80 -18.74 -10.33
CA ASP A 329 -8.72 -19.22 -11.36
C ASP A 329 -8.31 -18.78 -12.77
N LYS A 330 -7.58 -17.65 -12.91
CA LYS A 330 -7.24 -17.07 -14.20
C LYS A 330 -5.74 -16.93 -14.44
N PHE A 331 -4.99 -16.26 -13.55
CA PHE A 331 -3.56 -16.06 -13.77
C PHE A 331 -2.77 -17.36 -13.70
N LEU A 332 -3.05 -18.23 -12.73
CA LEU A 332 -2.35 -19.51 -12.61
C LEU A 332 -2.52 -20.37 -13.88
N PRO A 333 -3.73 -20.56 -14.45
CA PRO A 333 -3.89 -21.26 -15.73
C PRO A 333 -3.18 -20.58 -16.90
N ALA A 334 -3.07 -19.24 -16.92
CA ALA A 334 -2.34 -18.52 -17.97
C ALA A 334 -0.87 -18.90 -18.04
N CYS A 335 -0.29 -19.32 -16.92
CA CYS A 335 1.10 -19.76 -16.81
C CYS A 335 1.31 -21.28 -17.02
N LEU A 336 0.25 -22.08 -17.10
CA LEU A 336 0.29 -23.54 -17.22
C LEU A 336 0.09 -24.01 -18.66
N ILE A 337 0.60 -23.28 -19.64
CA ILE A 337 0.53 -23.66 -21.05
C ILE A 337 1.57 -24.74 -21.39
N ASP A 338 1.21 -25.61 -22.34
CA ASP A 338 2.15 -26.59 -22.91
C ASP A 338 3.29 -25.84 -23.63
N PRO A 339 4.56 -26.03 -23.20
CA PRO A 339 5.71 -25.37 -23.83
C PRO A 339 5.87 -25.68 -25.34
N ASN A 340 5.26 -26.78 -25.80
CA ASN A 340 5.31 -27.21 -27.20
C ASN A 340 4.22 -26.55 -28.07
N LYS A 341 3.24 -25.88 -27.48
CA LYS A 341 2.29 -25.10 -28.24
C LYS A 341 2.90 -23.74 -28.58
N LYS A 342 2.98 -23.42 -29.88
CA LYS A 342 3.32 -22.07 -30.33
C LYS A 342 2.30 -21.08 -29.74
N ASN A 343 2.77 -20.27 -28.82
CA ASN A 343 1.99 -19.19 -28.26
C ASN A 343 1.99 -18.02 -29.27
N ASN A 344 1.11 -18.10 -30.27
CA ASN A 344 0.93 -17.04 -31.28
C ASN A 344 -0.04 -15.95 -30.78
N SER A 345 -0.03 -15.66 -29.50
CA SER A 345 -1.00 -14.76 -28.88
C SER A 345 -0.76 -13.32 -29.32
N ASN A 346 -1.78 -12.72 -29.90
CA ASN A 346 -1.77 -11.30 -30.21
C ASN A 346 -1.87 -10.47 -28.92
N ILE A 347 -0.84 -9.69 -28.60
CA ILE A 347 -0.80 -8.83 -27.41
C ILE A 347 -1.76 -7.62 -27.49
N SER A 348 -2.31 -7.31 -28.66
CA SER A 348 -3.15 -6.12 -28.87
C SER A 348 -4.35 -6.04 -27.92
N PRO A 349 -5.12 -7.12 -27.66
CA PRO A 349 -6.25 -7.05 -26.71
C PRO A 349 -5.80 -6.66 -25.29
N LEU A 350 -4.71 -7.22 -24.80
CA LEU A 350 -4.16 -6.86 -23.49
C LEU A 350 -3.76 -5.37 -23.44
N LYS A 351 -3.06 -4.89 -24.47
CA LYS A 351 -2.66 -3.47 -24.54
C LYS A 351 -3.87 -2.53 -24.56
N GLU A 352 -4.93 -2.88 -25.27
CA GLU A 352 -6.15 -2.06 -25.31
C GLU A 352 -6.89 -2.06 -23.96
N ILE A 353 -6.91 -3.18 -23.23
CA ILE A 353 -7.43 -3.22 -21.86
C ILE A 353 -6.62 -2.31 -20.96
N LEU A 354 -5.29 -2.46 -20.95
CA LEU A 354 -4.41 -1.69 -20.08
C LEU A 354 -4.49 -0.17 -20.30
N LYS A 355 -4.70 0.28 -21.54
CA LYS A 355 -4.84 1.71 -21.86
C LYS A 355 -6.12 2.36 -21.31
N ARG A 356 -7.20 1.59 -21.13
CA ARG A 356 -8.51 2.11 -20.73
C ARG A 356 -8.79 1.98 -19.24
N LEU A 357 -7.86 1.40 -18.45
CA LEU A 357 -8.02 1.22 -17.02
C LEU A 357 -8.27 2.56 -16.32
N LYS A 358 -9.39 2.67 -15.62
CA LYS A 358 -9.78 3.88 -14.90
C LYS A 358 -10.73 3.56 -13.76
N ILE A 359 -10.64 4.31 -12.69
CA ILE A 359 -11.74 4.46 -11.74
C ILE A 359 -12.77 5.37 -12.39
N ASP A 360 -14.02 4.96 -12.41
CA ASP A 360 -15.05 5.81 -12.94
C ASP A 360 -15.24 7.05 -12.06
N GLY A 361 -15.27 8.21 -12.71
CA GLY A 361 -15.64 9.48 -12.11
C GLY A 361 -17.10 9.51 -11.72
N VAL A 362 -17.60 10.68 -11.40
CA VAL A 362 -19.02 10.88 -11.14
C VAL A 362 -19.76 10.99 -12.47
N ALA A 363 -20.74 10.12 -12.69
CA ALA A 363 -21.68 10.29 -13.78
C ALA A 363 -22.63 11.48 -13.47
N GLY A 364 -22.90 12.32 -14.46
CA GLY A 364 -23.80 13.46 -14.32
C GLY A 364 -23.53 14.55 -15.35
N ASN A 365 -24.29 15.63 -15.28
CA ASN A 365 -24.15 16.77 -16.17
C ASN A 365 -23.04 17.73 -15.69
N SER A 366 -22.48 18.51 -16.60
CA SER A 366 -21.51 19.56 -16.28
C SER A 366 -22.15 20.73 -15.57
N THR A 367 -23.42 21.00 -15.84
CA THR A 367 -24.17 22.17 -15.38
C THR A 367 -25.56 21.74 -14.93
N THR A 368 -26.24 22.63 -14.21
CA THR A 368 -27.66 22.56 -13.90
C THR A 368 -28.31 23.94 -14.07
N GLU A 369 -29.63 24.00 -14.33
CA GLU A 369 -30.38 25.26 -14.46
C GLU A 369 -30.30 26.15 -13.20
N SER A 370 -30.02 25.55 -12.06
CA SER A 370 -29.97 26.25 -10.75
C SER A 370 -28.55 26.46 -10.24
N GLU A 371 -27.50 26.16 -11.02
CA GLU A 371 -26.13 26.20 -10.51
C GLU A 371 -25.68 27.59 -10.04
N GLU A 372 -26.12 28.67 -10.71
CA GLU A 372 -25.83 30.06 -10.30
C GLU A 372 -26.34 30.38 -8.90
N VAL A 373 -27.41 29.66 -8.46
CA VAL A 373 -27.96 29.80 -7.12
C VAL A 373 -27.10 29.07 -6.10
N PHE A 374 -26.47 27.95 -6.47
CA PHE A 374 -25.76 27.07 -5.54
C PHE A 374 -24.24 27.31 -5.51
N LEU A 375 -23.65 27.58 -6.67
CA LEU A 375 -22.24 27.90 -6.79
C LEU A 375 -21.95 29.36 -6.43
N ASN A 376 -20.66 29.69 -6.29
CA ASN A 376 -20.16 31.00 -5.90
C ASN A 376 -20.80 31.53 -4.60
N SER A 377 -21.03 30.59 -3.68
CA SER A 377 -21.78 30.80 -2.46
C SER A 377 -21.04 30.21 -1.26
N ARG A 378 -21.19 30.87 -0.11
CA ARG A 378 -20.68 30.38 1.18
C ARG A 378 -21.86 29.94 2.04
N TYR A 379 -21.76 28.71 2.56
CA TYR A 379 -22.71 28.12 3.48
C TYR A 379 -22.09 28.02 4.87
N SER A 380 -22.71 28.62 5.87
CA SER A 380 -22.33 28.47 7.27
C SER A 380 -22.81 27.12 7.78
N LEU A 381 -21.93 26.34 8.36
CA LEU A 381 -22.22 25.04 8.96
C LEU A 381 -22.58 25.20 10.44
N GLY A 382 -23.52 24.40 10.91
CA GLY A 382 -23.76 24.24 12.34
C GLY A 382 -22.65 23.45 13.04
N SER A 383 -22.69 23.39 14.36
CA SER A 383 -21.75 22.55 15.14
C SER A 383 -21.73 21.12 14.60
N ASN A 384 -20.55 20.58 14.30
CA ASN A 384 -20.38 19.29 13.67
C ASN A 384 -19.12 18.57 14.15
N PHE A 385 -19.07 17.26 13.93
CA PHE A 385 -17.97 16.39 14.41
C PHE A 385 -16.62 16.66 13.72
N LEU A 386 -16.60 17.38 12.58
CA LEU A 386 -15.38 17.75 11.86
C LEU A 386 -14.83 19.12 12.27
N ASN A 387 -15.51 19.88 13.14
CA ASN A 387 -15.18 21.24 13.52
C ASN A 387 -15.00 22.17 12.30
N LEU A 388 -15.94 22.09 11.36
CA LEU A 388 -15.99 22.94 10.17
C LEU A 388 -17.04 24.03 10.37
N ASP A 389 -16.71 25.27 9.99
CA ASP A 389 -17.56 26.46 10.15
C ASP A 389 -18.29 26.82 8.86
N ALA A 390 -17.67 26.52 7.72
CA ALA A 390 -18.23 26.88 6.43
C ALA A 390 -17.81 25.94 5.31
N LEU A 391 -18.67 25.94 4.29
CA LEU A 391 -18.46 25.29 2.98
C LEU A 391 -18.59 26.35 1.90
N GLU A 392 -17.67 26.34 0.92
CA GLU A 392 -17.74 27.15 -0.30
C GLU A 392 -17.63 26.27 -1.54
N LEU A 393 -18.43 26.54 -2.53
CA LEU A 393 -18.38 25.91 -3.84
C LEU A 393 -18.25 27.03 -4.88
N ASN A 394 -17.11 27.10 -5.57
CA ASN A 394 -16.82 28.17 -6.51
C ASN A 394 -16.46 27.62 -7.89
N GLN A 395 -16.94 28.30 -8.92
CA GLN A 395 -16.64 28.00 -10.32
C GLN A 395 -16.57 29.31 -11.10
N ASP A 396 -15.47 29.58 -11.79
CA ASP A 396 -15.26 30.85 -12.49
C ASP A 396 -16.01 30.86 -13.84
N SER A 397 -16.07 29.71 -14.52
CA SER A 397 -16.90 29.50 -15.72
C SER A 397 -17.39 28.06 -15.77
N HIS A 398 -18.43 27.77 -16.58
CA HIS A 398 -19.00 26.43 -16.73
C HIS A 398 -18.01 25.36 -17.24
N GLN A 399 -16.89 25.75 -17.82
CA GLN A 399 -15.85 24.85 -18.30
C GLN A 399 -14.74 24.63 -17.27
N ASP A 400 -14.69 25.44 -16.22
CA ASP A 400 -13.66 25.35 -15.20
C ASP A 400 -14.01 24.28 -14.15
N PRO A 401 -12.99 23.73 -13.46
CA PRO A 401 -13.23 22.84 -12.33
C PRO A 401 -14.01 23.55 -11.20
N ILE A 402 -14.91 22.83 -10.53
CA ILE A 402 -15.49 23.31 -9.29
C ILE A 402 -14.44 23.26 -8.17
N ARG A 403 -14.21 24.37 -7.52
CA ARG A 403 -13.38 24.47 -6.31
C ARG A 403 -14.25 24.22 -5.10
N VAL A 404 -13.91 23.19 -4.33
CA VAL A 404 -14.55 22.85 -3.05
C VAL A 404 -13.64 23.34 -1.93
N THR A 405 -14.18 24.16 -1.03
CA THR A 405 -13.45 24.65 0.16
C THR A 405 -14.27 24.36 1.40
N LEU A 406 -13.67 23.66 2.37
CA LEU A 406 -14.21 23.45 3.72
C LEU A 406 -13.32 24.22 4.70
N LEU A 407 -13.92 25.08 5.50
CA LEU A 407 -13.26 25.98 6.44
C LEU A 407 -13.60 25.57 7.87
N GLY A 408 -12.62 25.53 8.75
CA GLY A 408 -12.75 25.43 10.21
C GLY A 408 -11.71 26.29 10.88
N ASP A 409 -11.74 26.40 12.20
CA ASP A 409 -10.90 27.33 12.98
C ASP A 409 -9.40 27.18 12.65
N ASP A 410 -8.91 25.94 12.58
CA ASP A 410 -7.49 25.64 12.43
C ASP A 410 -7.13 25.05 11.06
N ARG A 411 -8.08 24.93 10.12
CA ARG A 411 -7.85 24.24 8.86
C ARG A 411 -8.63 24.81 7.69
N LYS A 412 -8.01 24.69 6.51
CA LYS A 412 -8.64 24.88 5.23
C LYS A 412 -8.41 23.63 4.39
N ILE A 413 -9.48 22.99 3.95
CA ILE A 413 -9.46 21.87 3.00
C ILE A 413 -9.93 22.44 1.67
N GLU A 414 -9.07 22.43 0.66
CA GLU A 414 -9.39 23.00 -0.65
C GLU A 414 -8.86 22.12 -1.77
N PHE A 415 -9.71 21.84 -2.74
CA PHE A 415 -9.34 21.13 -3.96
C PHE A 415 -10.26 21.47 -5.12
N SER A 416 -9.84 21.15 -6.33
CA SER A 416 -10.64 21.35 -7.54
C SER A 416 -11.09 20.02 -8.12
N ALA A 417 -12.35 19.93 -8.57
CA ALA A 417 -12.95 18.76 -9.19
C ALA A 417 -13.34 19.09 -10.65
N GLY A 418 -12.97 18.20 -11.59
CA GLY A 418 -13.28 18.36 -13.01
C GLY A 418 -14.54 17.60 -13.42
N HIS A 419 -15.29 18.12 -14.40
CA HIS A 419 -16.41 17.38 -14.99
C HIS A 419 -15.91 16.26 -15.91
N ASN A 420 -16.34 15.01 -15.63
CA ASN A 420 -15.92 13.81 -16.38
C ASN A 420 -14.39 13.66 -16.54
N SER A 421 -13.62 14.35 -15.71
CA SER A 421 -12.16 14.36 -15.73
C SER A 421 -11.60 14.47 -14.31
N TRP A 422 -10.45 13.87 -14.10
CA TRP A 422 -9.77 13.95 -12.81
C TRP A 422 -8.85 15.17 -12.76
N VAL A 423 -9.11 16.07 -11.81
CA VAL A 423 -8.19 17.17 -11.49
C VAL A 423 -7.35 16.76 -10.30
N ARG A 424 -6.03 16.69 -10.51
CA ARG A 424 -5.08 16.33 -9.44
C ARG A 424 -4.67 17.57 -8.65
N GLY A 425 -4.47 17.38 -7.36
CA GLY A 425 -4.05 18.43 -6.42
C GLY A 425 -3.51 17.83 -5.14
N ARG A 426 -3.43 18.65 -4.12
CA ARG A 426 -3.10 18.24 -2.74
C ARG A 426 -4.01 18.96 -1.76
N SER A 427 -4.41 18.28 -0.70
CA SER A 427 -5.19 18.87 0.37
C SER A 427 -5.05 18.09 1.68
N ASP A 428 -5.46 18.70 2.75
CA ASP A 428 -5.71 17.99 4.00
C ASP A 428 -7.03 17.21 3.88
N PHE A 429 -7.15 16.12 4.63
CA PHE A 429 -8.41 15.42 4.80
C PHE A 429 -8.88 15.58 6.25
N PRO A 430 -10.21 15.59 6.50
CA PRO A 430 -10.74 15.73 7.85
C PRO A 430 -10.23 14.61 8.77
N ASN A 431 -9.91 14.95 10.00
CA ASN A 431 -9.66 13.95 11.05
C ASN A 431 -10.94 13.12 11.26
N GLY A 432 -10.83 11.82 11.29
CA GLY A 432 -11.97 10.90 11.37
C GLY A 432 -12.04 9.93 10.21
N LEU A 433 -11.38 10.23 9.10
CA LEU A 433 -10.95 9.25 8.13
C LEU A 433 -9.74 8.54 8.71
N VAL A 434 -9.84 7.46 9.36
CA VAL A 434 -8.85 6.51 9.89
C VAL A 434 -7.46 7.05 10.29
N PHE A 435 -6.92 8.05 9.59
CA PHE A 435 -5.62 8.69 9.81
C PHE A 435 -5.69 10.20 9.55
N ASP A 436 -4.95 10.97 10.32
CA ASP A 436 -4.70 12.40 10.07
C ASP A 436 -3.83 12.50 8.79
N LEU A 437 -4.47 12.82 7.67
CA LEU A 437 -3.82 12.95 6.37
C LEU A 437 -3.67 14.44 6.05
N LYS A 438 -2.42 14.94 6.07
CA LYS A 438 -2.10 16.33 5.75
C LYS A 438 -1.38 16.43 4.42
N ASN A 439 -1.77 17.43 3.63
CA ASN A 439 -1.17 17.73 2.33
C ASN A 439 -1.07 16.47 1.43
N GLU A 440 -2.12 15.63 1.45
CA GLU A 440 -2.16 14.39 0.67
C GLU A 440 -2.42 14.66 -0.80
N PRO A 441 -1.78 13.94 -1.73
CA PRO A 441 -2.13 14.00 -3.13
C PRO A 441 -3.53 13.42 -3.34
N LEU A 442 -4.33 14.12 -4.11
CA LEU A 442 -5.69 13.71 -4.46
C LEU A 442 -5.98 13.90 -5.94
N ALA A 443 -7.08 13.31 -6.38
CA ALA A 443 -7.73 13.62 -7.64
C ALA A 443 -9.24 13.69 -7.41
N ALA A 444 -9.91 14.70 -7.99
CA ALA A 444 -11.34 14.85 -7.82
C ALA A 444 -12.07 15.07 -9.15
N SER A 445 -13.29 14.52 -9.22
CA SER A 445 -14.20 14.63 -10.35
C SER A 445 -15.60 14.93 -9.87
N TYR A 446 -16.39 15.71 -10.61
CA TYR A 446 -17.77 16.05 -10.24
C TYR A 446 -18.77 15.77 -11.35
N GLY A 447 -20.05 15.71 -10.95
CA GLY A 447 -21.19 15.70 -11.85
C GLY A 447 -22.49 16.09 -11.12
N TRP A 448 -23.35 16.82 -11.80
CA TRP A 448 -24.71 17.10 -11.36
C TRP A 448 -25.59 15.90 -11.70
N VAL A 449 -26.12 15.22 -10.68
CA VAL A 449 -26.91 13.98 -10.87
C VAL A 449 -28.39 14.29 -11.06
N GLU A 450 -28.90 15.22 -10.25
CA GLU A 450 -30.24 15.80 -10.35
C GLU A 450 -30.08 17.30 -10.23
N GLY A 451 -31.00 18.11 -10.73
CA GLY A 451 -30.87 19.56 -10.81
C GLY A 451 -30.45 20.28 -9.51
N HIS A 452 -30.48 19.60 -8.38
CA HIS A 452 -30.13 20.14 -7.06
C HIS A 452 -29.15 19.23 -6.28
N ILE A 453 -28.53 18.22 -6.94
CA ILE A 453 -27.57 17.29 -6.32
C ILE A 453 -26.25 17.33 -7.09
N LEU A 454 -25.21 17.83 -6.44
CA LEU A 454 -23.84 17.77 -6.91
C LEU A 454 -23.11 16.64 -6.19
N ASN A 455 -22.57 15.69 -6.94
CA ASN A 455 -21.64 14.68 -6.42
C ASN A 455 -20.21 15.05 -6.79
N VAL A 456 -19.31 14.91 -5.83
CA VAL A 456 -17.86 15.11 -6.01
C VAL A 456 -17.15 13.87 -5.50
N LYS A 457 -16.54 13.09 -6.38
CA LYS A 457 -15.72 11.92 -6.02
C LYS A 457 -14.28 12.36 -5.84
N VAL A 458 -13.68 11.97 -4.73
CA VAL A 458 -12.31 12.31 -4.37
C VAL A 458 -11.53 11.02 -4.13
N CYS A 459 -10.44 10.83 -4.84
CA CYS A 459 -9.46 9.76 -4.61
C CYS A 459 -8.27 10.35 -3.83
N ALA A 460 -8.02 9.87 -2.62
CA ALA A 460 -6.79 10.14 -1.88
C ALA A 460 -5.68 9.21 -2.42
N ILE A 461 -4.91 9.71 -3.39
CA ILE A 461 -4.09 8.92 -4.33
C ILE A 461 -3.11 7.95 -3.65
N GLU A 462 -2.45 8.38 -2.58
CA GLU A 462 -1.48 7.52 -1.89
C GLU A 462 -2.11 6.60 -0.84
N THR A 463 -3.43 6.37 -0.92
CA THR A 463 -4.21 5.59 0.04
C THR A 463 -5.24 4.70 -0.64
N PRO A 464 -5.82 3.69 0.04
CA PRO A 464 -6.97 2.94 -0.47
C PRO A 464 -8.27 3.74 -0.54
N PHE A 465 -8.29 4.95 0.03
CA PHE A 465 -9.54 5.67 0.25
C PHE A 465 -9.93 6.52 -0.95
N ASN A 466 -11.14 6.33 -1.38
CA ASN A 466 -11.88 7.31 -2.15
C ASN A 466 -13.25 7.50 -1.50
N PHE A 467 -13.87 8.63 -1.74
CA PHE A 467 -15.19 8.93 -1.20
C PHE A 467 -15.94 9.87 -2.14
N THR A 468 -17.27 9.73 -2.14
CA THR A 468 -18.15 10.63 -2.82
C THR A 468 -18.77 11.60 -1.82
N MET A 469 -18.53 12.88 -2.01
CA MET A 469 -19.21 13.98 -1.33
C MET A 469 -20.49 14.28 -2.09
N LYS A 470 -21.62 14.14 -1.43
CA LYS A 470 -22.94 14.46 -2.00
C LYS A 470 -23.47 15.75 -1.40
N PHE A 471 -23.58 16.78 -2.21
CA PHE A 471 -24.14 18.06 -1.84
C PHE A 471 -25.60 18.12 -2.36
N LYS A 472 -26.56 18.12 -1.43
CA LYS A 472 -27.98 18.27 -1.75
C LYS A 472 -28.45 19.65 -1.35
N PHE A 473 -28.91 20.43 -2.32
CA PHE A 473 -29.40 21.80 -2.11
C PHE A 473 -30.91 21.82 -1.95
N THR A 474 -31.41 22.63 -1.01
CA THR A 474 -32.84 22.81 -0.76
C THR A 474 -33.08 24.26 -0.36
N GLY A 475 -33.46 25.12 -1.31
CA GLY A 475 -33.50 26.56 -1.11
C GLY A 475 -32.11 27.12 -0.74
N ASP A 476 -32.02 27.79 0.38
CA ASP A 476 -30.76 28.35 0.92
C ASP A 476 -29.92 27.31 1.71
N ASP A 477 -30.40 26.10 1.88
CA ASP A 477 -29.71 25.09 2.67
C ASP A 477 -28.98 24.08 1.78
N VAL A 478 -27.82 23.59 2.27
CA VAL A 478 -27.07 22.48 1.69
C VAL A 478 -26.86 21.39 2.73
N THR A 479 -27.09 20.14 2.31
CA THR A 479 -26.71 18.96 3.11
C THR A 479 -25.55 18.27 2.44
N LEU A 480 -24.43 18.12 3.16
CA LEU A 480 -23.23 17.39 2.71
C LEU A 480 -23.17 16.04 3.42
N SER A 481 -23.21 14.97 2.65
CA SER A 481 -22.96 13.59 3.09
C SER A 481 -21.75 12.99 2.40
N TRP A 482 -21.15 11.96 3.03
CA TRP A 482 -19.93 11.30 2.57
C TRP A 482 -20.18 9.79 2.41
N VAL A 483 -19.79 9.26 1.28
CA VAL A 483 -19.90 7.81 0.99
C VAL A 483 -18.49 7.29 0.68
N PRO A 484 -17.83 6.58 1.62
CA PRO A 484 -16.52 5.97 1.36
C PRO A 484 -16.66 4.72 0.50
N ASN A 485 -15.58 4.38 -0.25
CA ASN A 485 -15.46 3.08 -0.91
C ASN A 485 -15.16 1.96 0.12
N VAL A 486 -14.22 2.23 1.00
CA VAL A 486 -13.79 1.32 2.08
C VAL A 486 -13.59 2.11 3.36
N GLY A 487 -13.65 1.43 4.52
CA GLY A 487 -13.44 2.05 5.82
C GLY A 487 -13.65 1.04 6.95
N PHE A 488 -13.32 1.44 8.17
CA PHE A 488 -13.59 0.63 9.36
C PHE A 488 -15.05 0.76 9.79
N ASP A 489 -15.69 1.89 9.45
CA ASP A 489 -17.12 2.17 9.68
C ASP A 489 -17.82 2.43 8.34
N SER A 490 -19.09 2.07 8.25
CA SER A 490 -19.89 2.21 7.03
C SER A 490 -20.28 3.65 6.67
N LYS A 491 -20.01 4.62 7.55
CA LYS A 491 -20.31 6.05 7.37
C LYS A 491 -19.26 6.92 8.03
N PHE A 492 -18.90 8.02 7.39
CA PHE A 492 -18.02 9.07 7.93
C PHE A 492 -18.69 10.03 8.94
N GLY A 493 -19.64 9.55 9.71
CA GLY A 493 -20.38 10.37 10.66
C GLY A 493 -21.70 10.95 10.08
N PRO A 494 -22.38 11.80 10.83
CA PRO A 494 -23.64 12.42 10.41
C PRO A 494 -23.44 13.44 9.27
N ASP A 495 -24.51 13.67 8.50
CA ASP A 495 -24.54 14.69 7.46
C ASP A 495 -24.29 16.09 8.06
N LEU A 496 -23.56 16.93 7.33
CA LEU A 496 -23.37 18.33 7.65
C LEU A 496 -24.45 19.17 6.99
N VAL A 497 -25.08 20.05 7.75
CA VAL A 497 -26.09 20.99 7.24
C VAL A 497 -25.52 22.40 7.26
N GLY A 498 -25.56 23.06 6.12
CA GLY A 498 -25.11 24.42 5.93
C GLY A 498 -26.23 25.32 5.42
N ARG A 499 -26.17 26.61 5.80
CA ARG A 499 -27.09 27.62 5.29
C ARG A 499 -26.32 28.75 4.58
N LYS A 500 -26.84 29.14 3.41
CA LYS A 500 -26.24 30.18 2.57
C LYS A 500 -26.18 31.49 3.34
N LYS A 501 -24.99 32.11 3.37
CA LYS A 501 -24.84 33.48 3.88
C LYS A 501 -25.38 34.45 2.81
N LYS A 502 -26.28 35.34 3.24
CA LYS A 502 -26.74 36.47 2.42
C LYS A 502 -25.63 37.50 2.24
#